data_e2a316890aa321fcb82e3a64f1dfffd0
#
_entry.id   e2a316890aa321fcb82e3a64f1dfffd0
#
_cell.length_a   1.000
_cell.length_b   1.000
_cell.length_c   1.000
_cell.angle_alpha   90.00
_cell.angle_beta   90.00
_cell.angle_gamma   90.00
#
_symmetry.space_group_name_H-M   'P 1'
#
loop_
_entity.id
_entity.type
_entity.pdbx_description
1 polymer ?
#
loop_
_entity_poly.entity_id
_entity_poly.type
_entity_poly.pdbx_seq_one_letter_code
_entity_poly.pdbx_strand_id
1 'polypeptide(L)'
;MTLRPILLAATVLAAMSPAMTAPLQAAETAAPAASAEDAALTKLFHDSDEGSLKRNPISGMFRGDMRYAAALGDYVTDAYYAGEKAAAEADLAALKRIDRSKLTPINQIAYDVFQWQTQMTLKGFAPDLVDVTKVQPVDHFSGFHTFYPGFASGGGAAPFKTVQDYENNLNRHREYVVMIDRWIERFRQGMKAGVVEPKLVVNNMIDQLDMQIAQGVEGSTFYGPVKEFPEGISPADQARLRTATAAAIRDGILPAYQRFRAFLKDDYLPVARDSVGLVGLKGGDKLYAHLIETNTTLPLKAEDVHQLGLKEVARITAEMEKIKAQVGYKGSLAEFFVYLRDDPKFQPASAEWMREEYFRIGKRVDMRIPEQFSLLPRSPLEIKAVEPYREKTEAGGSYQQGTPDGSRPGVFYYNTYDLKSRTTPGMETLYLHEAVPGHHFQISLAQENTALPAFMRFGGNTAFVEGWALYAETLWKDLGMETDPYQRFGGLSDEMLRAMRLVVDTGIHAKGWTRDQALQYMLTHSNIGKADATAEVERYIAIPGQALAYKIGALTILKLKAKAQKELGAKFDPRAFHAQVLDTGALPMSVLEAKIDAWIKASK
;
A
#
# COMPACT_ATOMS: atom_id res chain seq x y z
N MET A 1 40.20 44.90 -31.60
CA MET A 1 41.67 45.08 -31.49
C MET A 1 42.19 43.91 -30.69
N THR A 2 42.70 42.93 -31.43
CA THR A 2 44.10 42.51 -31.51
C THR A 2 44.58 41.83 -30.24
N LEU A 3 44.93 40.64 -30.24
CA LEU A 3 45.82 39.67 -30.88
C LEU A 3 46.50 38.81 -29.79
N ARG A 4 46.56 37.56 -30.07
CA ARG A 4 47.46 36.50 -29.54
C ARG A 4 48.95 36.92 -29.64
N PRO A 5 49.99 36.17 -29.17
CA PRO A 5 50.15 34.70 -29.18
C PRO A 5 51.05 34.08 -28.04
N ILE A 6 51.03 32.71 -27.87
CA ILE A 6 52.06 31.71 -28.21
C ILE A 6 53.33 31.67 -27.32
N LEU A 7 53.75 30.59 -26.71
CA LEU A 7 54.68 29.47 -27.00
C LEU A 7 55.10 28.73 -25.72
N LEU A 8 54.99 27.42 -25.68
CA LEU A 8 55.98 26.34 -25.84
C LEU A 8 57.15 26.29 -24.84
N ALA A 9 57.27 25.21 -24.13
CA ALA A 9 58.41 24.30 -24.04
C ALA A 9 58.20 23.31 -22.89
N ALA A 10 58.19 22.10 -23.07
CA ALA A 10 59.05 20.98 -23.41
C ALA A 10 59.35 20.08 -22.20
N THR A 11 58.78 18.91 -22.28
CA THR A 11 59.26 17.55 -21.99
C THR A 11 60.43 17.33 -21.02
N VAL A 12 60.16 16.52 -19.96
CA VAL A 12 61.08 15.47 -19.50
C VAL A 12 60.27 14.19 -19.22
N LEU A 13 60.49 13.16 -20.04
CA LEU A 13 60.08 11.79 -19.83
C LEU A 13 60.93 11.16 -18.70
N ALA A 14 60.27 10.70 -17.64
CA ALA A 14 60.82 9.63 -16.80
C ALA A 14 59.88 8.44 -16.89
N ALA A 15 60.37 7.40 -17.56
CA ALA A 15 59.72 6.11 -17.68
C ALA A 15 59.70 5.44 -16.30
N MET A 16 58.52 5.28 -15.72
CA MET A 16 58.25 4.28 -14.69
C MET A 16 57.19 3.32 -15.21
N SER A 17 57.61 2.05 -15.41
CA SER A 17 56.74 0.95 -15.77
C SER A 17 55.65 0.76 -14.71
N PRO A 18 54.37 0.72 -15.07
CA PRO A 18 53.32 0.29 -14.13
C PRO A 18 53.37 -1.25 -14.06
N ALA A 19 53.60 -1.76 -12.86
CA ALA A 19 53.28 -3.14 -12.53
C ALA A 19 51.77 -3.32 -12.77
N MET A 20 51.41 -4.12 -13.76
CA MET A 20 50.04 -4.58 -14.00
C MET A 20 49.61 -5.45 -12.81
N THR A 21 48.90 -4.91 -11.86
CA THR A 21 48.03 -5.69 -10.98
C THR A 21 46.78 -6.05 -11.80
N ALA A 22 46.73 -7.28 -12.27
CA ALA A 22 45.53 -7.85 -12.85
C ALA A 22 44.40 -7.75 -11.82
N PRO A 23 43.19 -7.27 -12.18
CA PRO A 23 42.06 -7.41 -11.30
C PRO A 23 41.79 -8.91 -11.12
N LEU A 24 41.71 -9.36 -9.86
CA LEU A 24 41.09 -10.64 -9.55
C LEU A 24 39.66 -10.58 -10.11
N GLN A 25 39.44 -11.18 -11.26
CA GLN A 25 38.12 -11.58 -11.70
C GLN A 25 37.62 -12.61 -10.68
N ALA A 26 36.72 -12.20 -9.81
CA ALA A 26 35.88 -13.13 -9.10
C ALA A 26 35.25 -14.03 -10.18
N ALA A 27 35.52 -15.33 -10.11
CA ALA A 27 34.90 -16.30 -10.97
C ALA A 27 33.39 -16.15 -10.79
N GLU A 28 32.70 -15.58 -11.77
CA GLU A 28 31.27 -15.71 -11.92
C GLU A 28 31.01 -17.23 -12.01
N THR A 29 30.61 -17.82 -10.91
CA THR A 29 30.04 -19.17 -10.93
C THR A 29 28.81 -19.07 -11.81
N ALA A 30 28.89 -19.61 -13.02
CA ALA A 30 27.79 -19.70 -13.97
C ALA A 30 26.56 -20.19 -13.20
N ALA A 31 25.48 -19.42 -13.22
CA ALA A 31 24.23 -19.84 -12.62
C ALA A 31 23.88 -21.24 -13.16
N PRO A 32 23.50 -22.20 -12.31
CA PRO A 32 23.14 -23.53 -12.75
C PRO A 32 22.08 -23.43 -13.85
N ALA A 33 22.26 -24.17 -14.94
CA ALA A 33 21.30 -24.20 -16.04
C ALA A 33 19.89 -24.49 -15.47
N ALA A 34 18.90 -23.71 -15.89
CA ALA A 34 17.52 -23.87 -15.43
C ALA A 34 17.06 -25.31 -15.65
N SER A 35 16.58 -25.96 -14.59
CA SER A 35 16.09 -27.33 -14.65
C SER A 35 14.77 -27.40 -15.46
N ALA A 36 14.36 -28.60 -15.87
CA ALA A 36 13.05 -28.78 -16.49
C ALA A 36 11.90 -28.31 -15.55
N GLU A 37 12.10 -28.47 -14.24
CA GLU A 37 11.16 -28.01 -13.21
C GLU A 37 11.12 -26.48 -13.12
N ASP A 38 12.26 -25.79 -13.20
CA ASP A 38 12.30 -24.32 -13.24
C ASP A 38 11.59 -23.77 -14.50
N ALA A 39 11.78 -24.43 -15.66
CA ALA A 39 11.09 -24.05 -16.89
C ALA A 39 9.56 -24.26 -16.78
N ALA A 40 9.12 -25.38 -16.19
CA ALA A 40 7.71 -25.67 -15.95
C ALA A 40 7.08 -24.65 -14.99
N LEU A 41 7.79 -24.28 -13.92
CA LEU A 41 7.34 -23.28 -12.95
C LEU A 41 7.23 -21.89 -13.59
N THR A 42 8.23 -21.48 -14.38
CA THR A 42 8.20 -20.20 -15.10
C THR A 42 7.03 -20.11 -16.06
N LYS A 43 6.75 -21.22 -16.79
CA LYS A 43 5.57 -21.28 -17.66
C LYS A 43 4.27 -21.15 -16.88
N LEU A 44 4.13 -21.86 -15.76
CA LEU A 44 2.94 -21.75 -14.90
C LEU A 44 2.71 -20.30 -14.45
N PHE A 45 3.73 -19.62 -13.95
CA PHE A 45 3.61 -18.25 -13.51
C PHE A 45 3.23 -17.30 -14.64
N HIS A 46 3.80 -17.48 -15.82
CA HIS A 46 3.45 -16.68 -17.00
C HIS A 46 1.99 -16.90 -17.40
N ASP A 47 1.53 -18.13 -17.51
CA ASP A 47 0.17 -18.46 -17.94
C ASP A 47 -0.87 -17.96 -16.92
N SER A 48 -0.59 -18.09 -15.62
CA SER A 48 -1.42 -17.59 -14.54
C SER A 48 -1.52 -16.06 -14.56
N ASP A 49 -0.40 -15.35 -14.73
CA ASP A 49 -0.36 -13.89 -14.80
C ASP A 49 -1.13 -13.37 -16.02
N GLU A 50 -0.91 -13.95 -17.20
CA GLU A 50 -1.64 -13.60 -18.43
C GLU A 50 -3.16 -13.85 -18.28
N GLY A 51 -3.55 -14.95 -17.65
CA GLY A 51 -4.95 -15.24 -17.33
C GLY A 51 -5.54 -14.22 -16.36
N SER A 52 -4.78 -13.83 -15.34
CA SER A 52 -5.19 -12.84 -14.35
C SER A 52 -5.37 -11.45 -14.97
N LEU A 53 -4.44 -10.99 -15.83
CA LEU A 53 -4.56 -9.70 -16.52
C LEU A 53 -5.79 -9.59 -17.42
N LYS A 54 -6.22 -10.70 -18.03
CA LYS A 54 -7.46 -10.73 -18.81
C LYS A 54 -8.70 -10.56 -17.94
N ARG A 55 -8.73 -11.18 -16.77
CA ARG A 55 -9.86 -11.07 -15.84
C ARG A 55 -9.84 -9.77 -15.04
N ASN A 56 -8.65 -9.21 -14.79
CA ASN A 56 -8.40 -8.03 -13.97
C ASN A 56 -7.60 -6.97 -14.75
N PRO A 57 -8.16 -6.37 -15.83
CA PRO A 57 -7.44 -5.52 -16.78
C PRO A 57 -6.86 -4.23 -16.15
N ILE A 58 -7.48 -3.71 -15.09
CA ILE A 58 -6.97 -2.55 -14.34
C ILE A 58 -5.57 -2.80 -13.78
N SER A 59 -5.29 -4.03 -13.32
CA SER A 59 -3.98 -4.39 -12.79
C SER A 59 -2.86 -4.24 -13.84
N GLY A 60 -3.17 -4.50 -15.12
CA GLY A 60 -2.25 -4.27 -16.23
C GLY A 60 -1.86 -2.79 -16.36
N MET A 61 -2.84 -1.89 -16.30
CA MET A 61 -2.58 -0.46 -16.44
C MET A 61 -1.68 0.10 -15.33
N PHE A 62 -1.80 -0.40 -14.10
CA PHE A 62 -0.87 -0.04 -13.01
C PHE A 62 0.57 -0.49 -13.27
N ARG A 63 0.76 -1.60 -13.99
CA ARG A 63 2.08 -2.12 -14.40
C ARG A 63 2.65 -1.46 -15.65
N GLY A 64 1.85 -0.61 -16.34
CA GLY A 64 2.18 -0.03 -17.65
C GLY A 64 1.80 -0.94 -18.83
N ASP A 65 1.11 -2.05 -18.60
CA ASP A 65 0.61 -2.96 -19.64
C ASP A 65 -0.77 -2.52 -20.14
N MET A 66 -0.83 -1.95 -21.34
CA MET A 66 -2.04 -1.38 -21.90
C MET A 66 -2.82 -2.34 -22.81
N ARG A 67 -2.42 -3.62 -22.92
CA ARG A 67 -3.08 -4.59 -23.82
C ARG A 67 -4.57 -4.74 -23.58
N TYR A 68 -5.01 -4.58 -22.34
CA TYR A 68 -6.42 -4.69 -21.93
C TYR A 68 -7.03 -3.35 -21.49
N ALA A 69 -6.40 -2.22 -21.83
CA ALA A 69 -6.81 -0.88 -21.37
C ALA A 69 -8.22 -0.46 -21.75
N ALA A 70 -8.84 -1.10 -22.75
CA ALA A 70 -10.23 -0.83 -23.14
C ALA A 70 -11.26 -1.41 -22.17
N ALA A 71 -10.91 -2.44 -21.38
CA ALA A 71 -11.82 -3.13 -20.47
C ALA A 71 -11.70 -2.62 -19.03
N LEU A 72 -12.81 -2.61 -18.31
CA LEU A 72 -12.85 -2.39 -16.87
C LEU A 72 -12.63 -3.70 -16.11
N GLY A 73 -13.25 -4.76 -16.56
CA GLY A 73 -13.30 -6.04 -15.90
C GLY A 73 -14.65 -6.30 -15.21
N ASP A 74 -14.87 -7.57 -14.88
CA ASP A 74 -16.04 -7.99 -14.12
C ASP A 74 -15.59 -8.50 -12.74
N TYR A 75 -15.93 -7.79 -11.69
CA TYR A 75 -15.50 -8.13 -10.31
C TYR A 75 -16.67 -8.60 -9.42
N VAL A 76 -17.85 -8.80 -10.00
CA VAL A 76 -19.07 -8.90 -9.20
C VAL A 76 -19.96 -10.11 -9.55
N THR A 77 -19.93 -10.60 -10.80
CA THR A 77 -20.83 -11.68 -11.23
C THR A 77 -20.42 -13.05 -10.69
N ASP A 78 -21.38 -13.99 -10.62
CA ASP A 78 -21.07 -15.38 -10.28
C ASP A 78 -20.11 -16.03 -11.30
N ALA A 79 -20.14 -15.60 -12.56
CA ALA A 79 -19.21 -16.05 -13.60
C ALA A 79 -17.77 -15.61 -13.27
N TYR A 80 -17.57 -14.36 -12.79
CA TYR A 80 -16.28 -13.90 -12.34
C TYR A 80 -15.75 -14.72 -11.16
N TYR A 81 -16.54 -14.89 -10.10
CA TYR A 81 -16.15 -15.70 -8.93
C TYR A 81 -15.83 -17.15 -9.31
N ALA A 82 -16.66 -17.77 -10.17
CA ALA A 82 -16.40 -19.13 -10.66
C ALA A 82 -15.10 -19.20 -11.49
N GLY A 83 -14.85 -18.20 -12.32
CA GLY A 83 -13.62 -18.08 -13.13
C GLY A 83 -12.36 -17.93 -12.28
N GLU A 84 -12.37 -17.06 -11.27
CA GLU A 84 -11.26 -16.89 -10.34
C GLU A 84 -10.99 -18.17 -9.54
N LYS A 85 -12.04 -18.82 -9.03
CA LYS A 85 -11.91 -20.09 -8.32
C LYS A 85 -11.31 -21.18 -9.20
N ALA A 86 -11.84 -21.35 -10.42
CA ALA A 86 -11.36 -22.37 -11.36
C ALA A 86 -9.88 -22.11 -11.77
N ALA A 87 -9.50 -20.85 -11.95
CA ALA A 87 -8.11 -20.49 -12.23
C ALA A 87 -7.20 -20.88 -11.06
N ALA A 88 -7.58 -20.55 -9.82
CA ALA A 88 -6.80 -20.89 -8.64
C ALA A 88 -6.71 -22.42 -8.44
N GLU A 89 -7.78 -23.18 -8.69
CA GLU A 89 -7.77 -24.64 -8.65
C GLU A 89 -6.81 -25.24 -9.70
N ALA A 90 -6.83 -24.72 -10.92
CA ALA A 90 -5.93 -25.14 -12.00
C ALA A 90 -4.46 -24.83 -11.68
N ASP A 91 -4.19 -23.62 -11.19
CA ASP A 91 -2.87 -23.18 -10.78
C ASP A 91 -2.30 -24.05 -9.66
N LEU A 92 -3.06 -24.33 -8.62
CA LEU A 92 -2.62 -25.20 -7.52
C LEU A 92 -2.39 -26.64 -7.99
N ALA A 93 -3.23 -27.14 -8.88
CA ALA A 93 -3.06 -28.48 -9.46
C ALA A 93 -1.82 -28.57 -10.35
N ALA A 94 -1.51 -27.53 -11.13
CA ALA A 94 -0.30 -27.45 -11.94
C ALA A 94 0.95 -27.35 -11.06
N LEU A 95 0.92 -26.49 -10.04
CA LEU A 95 2.04 -26.31 -9.10
C LEU A 95 2.43 -27.62 -8.40
N LYS A 96 1.45 -28.41 -7.95
CA LYS A 96 1.69 -29.72 -7.28
C LYS A 96 2.37 -30.76 -8.15
N ARG A 97 2.42 -30.59 -9.48
CA ARG A 97 3.14 -31.51 -10.39
C ARG A 97 4.62 -31.19 -10.50
N ILE A 98 5.04 -30.03 -10.00
CA ILE A 98 6.43 -29.54 -10.04
C ILE A 98 7.16 -30.01 -8.79
N ASP A 99 8.28 -30.69 -8.95
CA ASP A 99 9.11 -31.14 -7.83
C ASP A 99 9.92 -29.96 -7.27
N ARG A 100 9.40 -29.40 -6.16
CA ARG A 100 10.02 -28.24 -5.48
C ARG A 100 11.50 -28.48 -5.14
N SER A 101 11.90 -29.72 -4.85
CA SER A 101 13.27 -30.03 -4.44
C SER A 101 14.30 -29.88 -5.56
N LYS A 102 13.84 -29.86 -6.82
CA LYS A 102 14.68 -29.70 -8.02
C LYS A 102 14.74 -28.26 -8.52
N LEU A 103 14.00 -27.34 -7.89
CA LEU A 103 13.99 -25.93 -8.23
C LEU A 103 15.26 -25.25 -7.68
N THR A 104 15.67 -24.18 -8.37
CA THR A 104 16.67 -23.24 -7.84
C THR A 104 16.18 -22.58 -6.55
N PRO A 105 17.07 -22.12 -5.65
CA PRO A 105 16.66 -21.51 -4.36
C PRO A 105 15.65 -20.37 -4.51
N ILE A 106 15.81 -19.50 -5.52
CA ILE A 106 14.88 -18.41 -5.79
C ILE A 106 13.50 -18.93 -6.23
N ASN A 107 13.48 -19.96 -7.06
CA ASN A 107 12.26 -20.58 -7.54
C ASN A 107 11.56 -21.43 -6.47
N GLN A 108 12.28 -21.95 -5.47
CA GLN A 108 11.65 -22.57 -4.30
C GLN A 108 10.86 -21.54 -3.49
N ILE A 109 11.42 -20.32 -3.32
CA ILE A 109 10.71 -19.22 -2.65
C ILE A 109 9.47 -18.81 -3.47
N ALA A 110 9.64 -18.63 -4.80
CA ALA A 110 8.53 -18.28 -5.67
C ALA A 110 7.42 -19.34 -5.68
N TYR A 111 7.78 -20.63 -5.63
CA TYR A 111 6.84 -21.75 -5.47
C TYR A 111 6.04 -21.61 -4.17
N ASP A 112 6.72 -21.37 -3.05
CA ASP A 112 6.09 -21.27 -1.73
C ASP A 112 5.13 -20.05 -1.65
N VAL A 113 5.53 -18.91 -2.22
CA VAL A 113 4.68 -17.70 -2.30
C VAL A 113 3.44 -17.97 -3.14
N PHE A 114 3.62 -18.54 -4.33
CA PHE A 114 2.50 -18.84 -5.23
C PHE A 114 1.54 -19.86 -4.62
N GLN A 115 2.09 -20.89 -3.95
CA GLN A 115 1.29 -21.88 -3.21
C GLN A 115 0.46 -21.20 -2.12
N TRP A 116 1.07 -20.35 -1.30
CA TRP A 116 0.39 -19.64 -0.23
C TRP A 116 -0.73 -18.75 -0.78
N GLN A 117 -0.45 -17.93 -1.79
CA GLN A 117 -1.45 -17.03 -2.40
C GLN A 117 -2.62 -17.82 -2.99
N THR A 118 -2.35 -18.87 -3.74
CA THR A 118 -3.37 -19.69 -4.38
C THR A 118 -4.23 -20.41 -3.34
N GLN A 119 -3.63 -20.94 -2.25
CA GLN A 119 -4.36 -21.56 -1.15
C GLN A 119 -5.24 -20.55 -0.40
N MET A 120 -4.75 -19.32 -0.16
CA MET A 120 -5.56 -18.27 0.49
C MET A 120 -6.73 -17.83 -0.39
N THR A 121 -6.51 -17.70 -1.70
CA THR A 121 -7.59 -17.46 -2.68
C THR A 121 -8.66 -18.54 -2.59
N LEU A 122 -8.27 -19.82 -2.66
CA LEU A 122 -9.21 -20.94 -2.56
C LEU A 122 -9.94 -20.98 -1.21
N LYS A 123 -9.26 -20.65 -0.12
CA LYS A 123 -9.87 -20.55 1.20
C LYS A 123 -10.96 -19.47 1.24
N GLY A 124 -10.73 -18.31 0.60
CA GLY A 124 -11.73 -17.24 0.46
C GLY A 124 -12.97 -17.66 -0.34
N PHE A 125 -12.85 -18.68 -1.22
CA PHE A 125 -13.97 -19.28 -1.96
C PHE A 125 -14.70 -20.39 -1.19
N ALA A 126 -14.37 -20.65 0.08
CA ALA A 126 -15.18 -21.53 0.90
C ALA A 126 -16.61 -20.96 1.02
N PRO A 127 -17.66 -21.81 0.92
CA PRO A 127 -19.05 -21.32 0.87
C PRO A 127 -19.44 -20.40 2.02
N ASP A 128 -18.97 -20.68 3.23
CA ASP A 128 -19.23 -19.88 4.43
C ASP A 128 -18.52 -18.52 4.46
N LEU A 129 -17.57 -18.28 3.56
CA LEU A 129 -16.88 -17.01 3.37
C LEU A 129 -17.40 -16.26 2.13
N VAL A 130 -17.42 -16.92 0.97
CA VAL A 130 -17.81 -16.26 -0.29
C VAL A 130 -19.28 -15.84 -0.28
N ASP A 131 -20.16 -16.57 0.39
CA ASP A 131 -21.58 -16.21 0.49
C ASP A 131 -21.82 -14.96 1.35
N VAL A 132 -20.86 -14.59 2.21
CA VAL A 132 -20.89 -13.34 2.96
C VAL A 132 -20.24 -12.22 2.13
N THR A 133 -19.06 -12.45 1.58
CA THR A 133 -18.27 -11.38 0.91
C THR A 133 -18.87 -10.92 -0.40
N LYS A 134 -19.39 -11.84 -1.24
CA LYS A 134 -19.94 -11.49 -2.57
C LYS A 134 -21.19 -10.61 -2.54
N VAL A 135 -21.90 -10.59 -1.39
CA VAL A 135 -23.15 -9.81 -1.24
C VAL A 135 -22.94 -8.44 -0.56
N GLN A 136 -21.69 -8.12 -0.23
CA GLN A 136 -21.22 -6.83 0.25
C GLN A 136 -20.16 -6.30 -0.74
N PRO A 137 -20.56 -5.93 -1.99
CA PRO A 137 -19.64 -5.72 -3.10
C PRO A 137 -18.79 -4.46 -3.01
N VAL A 138 -19.22 -3.47 -2.24
CA VAL A 138 -18.54 -2.18 -2.05
C VAL A 138 -18.82 -1.62 -0.65
N ASP A 139 -17.83 -0.92 -0.11
CA ASP A 139 -17.86 -0.17 1.13
C ASP A 139 -17.43 1.29 0.90
N HIS A 140 -17.53 2.14 1.91
CA HIS A 140 -17.21 3.56 1.78
C HIS A 140 -15.70 3.86 1.75
N PHE A 141 -14.83 2.91 2.11
CA PHE A 141 -13.38 3.13 2.15
C PHE A 141 -12.67 2.60 0.91
N SER A 142 -12.88 1.33 0.59
CA SER A 142 -12.22 0.64 -0.53
C SER A 142 -13.14 0.39 -1.73
N GLY A 143 -14.37 0.90 -1.68
CA GLY A 143 -15.38 0.68 -2.71
C GLY A 143 -14.97 1.24 -4.07
N PHE A 144 -15.37 0.53 -5.13
CA PHE A 144 -15.01 0.90 -6.49
C PHE A 144 -15.55 2.29 -6.90
N HIS A 145 -16.62 2.77 -6.25
CA HIS A 145 -17.20 4.11 -6.46
C HIS A 145 -16.33 5.25 -5.89
N THR A 146 -15.40 4.94 -5.00
CA THR A 146 -14.39 5.89 -4.51
C THR A 146 -13.09 5.79 -5.30
N PHE A 147 -12.71 4.59 -5.71
CA PHE A 147 -11.49 4.30 -6.45
C PHE A 147 -11.54 4.74 -7.92
N TYR A 148 -12.61 4.34 -8.66
CA TYR A 148 -12.66 4.50 -10.11
C TYR A 148 -12.69 5.97 -10.59
N PRO A 149 -13.33 6.92 -9.90
CA PRO A 149 -13.24 8.33 -10.27
C PRO A 149 -11.79 8.84 -10.33
N GLY A 150 -10.99 8.56 -9.30
CA GLY A 150 -9.58 8.93 -9.28
C GLY A 150 -8.76 8.23 -10.38
N PHE A 151 -8.98 6.94 -10.58
CA PHE A 151 -8.34 6.17 -11.65
C PHE A 151 -8.59 6.76 -13.04
N ALA A 152 -9.81 7.23 -13.30
CA ALA A 152 -10.26 7.75 -14.60
C ALA A 152 -10.15 9.29 -14.74
N SER A 153 -9.54 9.99 -13.75
CA SER A 153 -9.49 11.46 -13.68
C SER A 153 -8.47 12.14 -14.60
N GLY A 154 -7.55 11.37 -15.17
CA GLY A 154 -6.35 11.87 -15.85
C GLY A 154 -5.13 11.99 -14.94
N GLY A 155 -5.31 11.97 -13.61
CA GLY A 155 -4.22 11.90 -12.63
C GLY A 155 -3.90 10.48 -12.15
N GLY A 156 -4.72 9.49 -12.53
CA GLY A 156 -4.56 8.08 -12.15
C GLY A 156 -3.70 7.27 -13.13
N ALA A 157 -3.77 5.93 -13.00
CA ALA A 157 -2.99 5.02 -13.85
C ALA A 157 -3.54 4.87 -15.27
N ALA A 158 -4.79 5.26 -15.54
CA ALA A 158 -5.36 5.25 -16.88
C ALA A 158 -4.68 6.31 -17.76
N PRO A 159 -4.18 5.94 -18.97
CA PRO A 159 -3.53 6.89 -19.86
C PRO A 159 -4.53 7.79 -20.59
N PHE A 160 -4.09 9.02 -20.94
CA PHE A 160 -4.82 10.00 -21.73
C PHE A 160 -3.89 10.74 -22.71
N LYS A 161 -3.04 9.99 -23.44
CA LYS A 161 -2.05 10.53 -24.38
C LYS A 161 -2.53 10.53 -25.82
N THR A 162 -3.39 9.59 -26.19
CA THR A 162 -3.87 9.36 -27.57
C THR A 162 -5.39 9.35 -27.61
N VAL A 163 -5.97 9.61 -28.81
CA VAL A 163 -7.43 9.49 -29.01
C VAL A 163 -7.95 8.12 -28.55
N GLN A 164 -7.17 7.05 -28.80
CA GLN A 164 -7.56 5.70 -28.38
C GLN A 164 -7.68 5.57 -26.85
N ASP A 165 -6.85 6.26 -26.07
CA ASP A 165 -6.94 6.24 -24.62
C ASP A 165 -8.27 6.79 -24.10
N TYR A 166 -8.74 7.88 -24.72
CA TYR A 166 -10.07 8.47 -24.43
C TYR A 166 -11.21 7.55 -24.82
N GLU A 167 -11.11 6.88 -25.98
CA GLU A 167 -12.12 5.88 -26.40
C GLU A 167 -12.16 4.68 -25.45
N ASN A 168 -10.99 4.20 -25.03
CA ASN A 168 -10.88 3.14 -24.02
C ASN A 168 -11.54 3.56 -22.72
N ASN A 169 -11.34 4.81 -22.28
CA ASN A 169 -11.97 5.33 -21.08
C ASN A 169 -13.50 5.42 -21.20
N LEU A 170 -14.02 5.87 -22.35
CA LEU A 170 -15.46 5.87 -22.63
C LEU A 170 -16.05 4.45 -22.60
N ASN A 171 -15.29 3.44 -23.06
CA ASN A 171 -15.72 2.04 -22.95
C ASN A 171 -15.80 1.61 -21.48
N ARG A 172 -14.75 1.88 -20.69
CA ARG A 172 -14.75 1.57 -19.24
C ARG A 172 -15.89 2.27 -18.50
N HIS A 173 -16.27 3.50 -18.89
CA HIS A 173 -17.42 4.19 -18.29
C HIS A 173 -18.74 3.45 -18.54
N ARG A 174 -18.94 2.87 -19.73
CA ARG A 174 -20.12 2.04 -20.01
C ARG A 174 -20.16 0.79 -19.14
N GLU A 175 -19.01 0.10 -19.03
CA GLU A 175 -18.90 -1.09 -18.18
C GLU A 175 -19.08 -0.76 -16.70
N TYR A 176 -18.61 0.41 -16.25
CA TYR A 176 -18.78 0.89 -14.89
C TYR A 176 -20.25 1.12 -14.52
N VAL A 177 -21.04 1.71 -15.41
CA VAL A 177 -22.49 1.87 -15.22
C VAL A 177 -23.17 0.52 -15.02
N VAL A 178 -22.82 -0.49 -15.81
CA VAL A 178 -23.34 -1.86 -15.66
C VAL A 178 -22.90 -2.48 -14.32
N MET A 179 -21.67 -2.23 -13.89
CA MET A 179 -21.16 -2.73 -12.62
C MET A 179 -21.93 -2.16 -11.42
N ILE A 180 -22.32 -0.88 -11.44
CA ILE A 180 -23.15 -0.27 -10.40
C ILE A 180 -24.49 -0.98 -10.27
N ASP A 181 -25.15 -1.31 -11.37
CA ASP A 181 -26.43 -2.04 -11.33
C ASP A 181 -26.24 -3.46 -10.78
N ARG A 182 -25.10 -4.11 -11.04
CA ARG A 182 -24.75 -5.41 -10.43
C ARG A 182 -24.50 -5.32 -8.92
N TRP A 183 -23.96 -4.21 -8.41
CA TRP A 183 -23.82 -3.98 -6.96
C TRP A 183 -25.19 -3.96 -6.28
N ILE A 184 -26.16 -3.25 -6.86
CA ILE A 184 -27.53 -3.21 -6.34
C ILE A 184 -28.12 -4.63 -6.25
N GLU A 185 -27.88 -5.46 -7.27
CA GLU A 185 -28.35 -6.86 -7.25
C GLU A 185 -27.66 -7.69 -6.15
N ARG A 186 -26.34 -7.52 -5.95
CA ARG A 186 -25.62 -8.21 -4.86
C ARG A 186 -26.12 -7.78 -3.48
N PHE A 187 -26.32 -6.50 -3.27
CA PHE A 187 -26.90 -6.01 -2.01
C PHE A 187 -28.30 -6.56 -1.77
N ARG A 188 -29.15 -6.68 -2.81
CA ARG A 188 -30.46 -7.33 -2.69
C ARG A 188 -30.36 -8.80 -2.30
N GLN A 189 -29.38 -9.51 -2.81
CA GLN A 189 -29.10 -10.90 -2.41
C GLN A 189 -28.69 -10.95 -0.92
N GLY A 190 -27.85 -10.01 -0.47
CA GLY A 190 -27.45 -9.86 0.93
C GLY A 190 -28.65 -9.61 1.86
N MET A 191 -29.55 -8.68 1.46
CA MET A 191 -30.79 -8.41 2.22
C MET A 191 -31.63 -9.69 2.40
N LYS A 192 -31.78 -10.49 1.34
CA LYS A 192 -32.52 -11.77 1.41
C LYS A 192 -31.83 -12.81 2.30
N ALA A 193 -30.49 -12.80 2.34
CA ALA A 193 -29.70 -13.72 3.15
C ALA A 193 -29.53 -13.26 4.61
N GLY A 194 -29.93 -12.03 4.96
CA GLY A 194 -29.68 -11.40 6.25
C GLY A 194 -28.21 -11.02 6.47
N VAL A 195 -27.46 -10.84 5.37
CA VAL A 195 -26.05 -10.40 5.35
C VAL A 195 -26.04 -8.97 4.83
N VAL A 196 -25.93 -8.01 5.74
CA VAL A 196 -26.05 -6.59 5.42
C VAL A 196 -24.93 -5.77 6.07
N GLU A 197 -24.60 -4.63 5.43
CA GLU A 197 -23.63 -3.66 5.94
C GLU A 197 -24.12 -2.95 7.21
N PRO A 198 -23.21 -2.38 8.00
CA PRO A 198 -23.57 -1.45 9.05
C PRO A 198 -24.22 -0.20 8.49
N LYS A 199 -25.19 0.37 9.20
CA LYS A 199 -25.81 1.67 8.85
C LYS A 199 -24.77 2.77 8.64
N LEU A 200 -23.68 2.76 9.41
CA LEU A 200 -22.57 3.70 9.27
C LEU A 200 -21.94 3.63 7.88
N VAL A 201 -21.61 2.44 7.42
CA VAL A 201 -21.00 2.22 6.08
C VAL A 201 -21.96 2.71 4.99
N VAL A 202 -23.24 2.36 5.13
CA VAL A 202 -24.28 2.76 4.16
C VAL A 202 -24.46 4.29 4.10
N ASN A 203 -24.52 4.96 5.24
CA ASN A 203 -24.63 6.42 5.30
C ASN A 203 -23.43 7.11 4.65
N ASN A 204 -22.20 6.64 4.95
CA ASN A 204 -20.99 7.19 4.33
C ASN A 204 -20.99 7.00 2.80
N MET A 205 -21.45 5.84 2.29
CA MET A 205 -21.61 5.64 0.84
C MET A 205 -22.65 6.61 0.25
N ILE A 206 -23.77 6.84 0.92
CA ILE A 206 -24.80 7.79 0.46
C ILE A 206 -24.21 9.20 0.38
N ASP A 207 -23.50 9.66 1.42
CA ASP A 207 -22.87 10.98 1.45
C ASP A 207 -21.84 11.14 0.32
N GLN A 208 -21.03 10.12 0.06
CA GLN A 208 -20.05 10.12 -1.04
C GLN A 208 -20.75 10.21 -2.41
N LEU A 209 -21.83 9.47 -2.61
CA LEU A 209 -22.62 9.55 -3.85
C LEU A 209 -23.29 10.91 -4.00
N ASP A 210 -23.83 11.48 -2.93
CA ASP A 210 -24.43 12.83 -2.95
C ASP A 210 -23.39 13.88 -3.34
N MET A 211 -22.16 13.81 -2.80
CA MET A 211 -21.07 14.71 -3.19
C MET A 211 -20.69 14.55 -4.67
N GLN A 212 -20.60 13.33 -5.20
CA GLN A 212 -20.25 13.08 -6.60
C GLN A 212 -21.37 13.52 -7.56
N ILE A 213 -22.64 13.28 -7.21
CA ILE A 213 -23.81 13.74 -7.99
C ILE A 213 -23.87 15.26 -8.03
N ALA A 214 -23.61 15.94 -6.91
CA ALA A 214 -23.65 17.40 -6.80
C ALA A 214 -22.62 18.12 -7.69
N GLN A 215 -21.53 17.46 -8.07
CA GLN A 215 -20.52 18.02 -8.99
C GLN A 215 -21.09 18.28 -10.40
N GLY A 216 -22.16 17.60 -10.80
CA GLY A 216 -22.73 17.69 -12.15
C GLY A 216 -21.75 17.16 -13.21
N VAL A 217 -21.94 17.57 -14.48
CA VAL A 217 -21.14 17.04 -15.60
C VAL A 217 -19.72 17.62 -15.61
N GLU A 218 -19.58 18.94 -15.71
CA GLU A 218 -18.28 19.60 -15.90
C GLU A 218 -17.45 19.67 -14.60
N GLY A 219 -18.11 19.63 -13.45
CA GLY A 219 -17.46 19.54 -12.14
C GLY A 219 -17.00 18.12 -11.78
N SER A 220 -17.53 17.11 -12.46
CA SER A 220 -17.20 15.71 -12.20
C SER A 220 -15.72 15.41 -12.42
N THR A 221 -15.15 14.60 -11.54
CA THR A 221 -13.79 14.06 -11.67
C THR A 221 -13.59 13.33 -13.01
N PHE A 222 -14.63 12.67 -13.54
CA PHE A 222 -14.60 12.00 -14.85
C PHE A 222 -14.45 12.95 -16.05
N TYR A 223 -14.78 14.25 -15.87
CA TYR A 223 -14.60 15.26 -16.91
C TYR A 223 -13.18 15.82 -16.95
N GLY A 224 -12.37 15.55 -15.92
CA GLY A 224 -11.00 16.03 -15.80
C GLY A 224 -10.15 15.85 -17.07
N PRO A 225 -10.07 14.64 -17.67
CA PRO A 225 -9.23 14.35 -18.82
C PRO A 225 -9.53 15.18 -20.08
N VAL A 226 -10.75 15.71 -20.21
CA VAL A 226 -11.17 16.49 -21.40
C VAL A 226 -11.17 18.01 -21.15
N LYS A 227 -10.77 18.48 -19.96
CA LYS A 227 -10.58 19.92 -19.70
C LYS A 227 -9.40 20.46 -20.50
N GLU A 228 -8.28 19.72 -20.46
CA GLU A 228 -7.08 20.02 -21.23
C GLU A 228 -6.62 18.74 -21.95
N PHE A 229 -6.20 18.88 -23.21
CA PHE A 229 -5.71 17.76 -24.00
C PHE A 229 -4.20 17.89 -24.21
N PRO A 230 -3.47 16.77 -24.27
CA PRO A 230 -2.07 16.79 -24.66
C PRO A 230 -1.92 17.23 -26.13
N GLU A 231 -0.70 17.67 -26.47
CA GLU A 231 -0.34 17.95 -27.86
C GLU A 231 -0.60 16.73 -28.75
N GLY A 232 -1.05 16.97 -29.99
CA GLY A 232 -1.32 15.92 -30.98
C GLY A 232 -2.78 15.46 -31.06
N ILE A 233 -3.66 15.87 -30.15
CA ILE A 233 -5.11 15.63 -30.29
C ILE A 233 -5.72 16.75 -31.15
N SER A 234 -6.31 16.39 -32.28
CA SER A 234 -6.90 17.38 -33.23
C SER A 234 -8.05 18.18 -32.58
N PRO A 235 -8.27 19.46 -32.93
CA PRO A 235 -9.40 20.23 -32.42
C PRO A 235 -10.76 19.55 -32.65
N ALA A 236 -10.92 18.83 -33.76
CA ALA A 236 -12.13 18.07 -34.05
C ALA A 236 -12.32 16.90 -33.07
N ASP A 237 -11.25 16.15 -32.79
CA ASP A 237 -11.29 15.08 -31.79
C ASP A 237 -11.49 15.63 -30.37
N GLN A 238 -10.84 16.74 -30.00
CA GLN A 238 -11.08 17.39 -28.71
C GLN A 238 -12.57 17.75 -28.52
N ALA A 239 -13.23 18.35 -29.53
CA ALA A 239 -14.64 18.70 -29.45
C ALA A 239 -15.51 17.44 -29.33
N ARG A 240 -15.25 16.42 -30.16
CA ARG A 240 -15.96 15.14 -30.14
C ARG A 240 -15.80 14.42 -28.78
N LEU A 241 -14.59 14.32 -28.25
CA LEU A 241 -14.31 13.65 -26.99
C LEU A 241 -14.92 14.39 -25.79
N ARG A 242 -14.91 15.74 -25.79
CA ARG A 242 -15.66 16.52 -24.78
C ARG A 242 -17.14 16.19 -24.79
N THR A 243 -17.75 16.19 -25.98
CA THR A 243 -19.18 15.87 -26.15
C THR A 243 -19.49 14.44 -25.69
N ALA A 244 -18.67 13.47 -26.10
CA ALA A 244 -18.86 12.06 -25.74
C ALA A 244 -18.68 11.82 -24.22
N THR A 245 -17.67 12.44 -23.60
CA THR A 245 -17.44 12.34 -22.15
C THR A 245 -18.57 13.00 -21.37
N ALA A 246 -19.02 14.20 -21.79
CA ALA A 246 -20.15 14.85 -21.14
C ALA A 246 -21.42 13.99 -21.22
N ALA A 247 -21.69 13.36 -22.39
CA ALA A 247 -22.81 12.45 -22.56
C ALA A 247 -22.68 11.19 -21.66
N ALA A 248 -21.48 10.56 -21.59
CA ALA A 248 -21.24 9.39 -20.75
C ALA A 248 -21.50 9.70 -19.26
N ILE A 249 -21.13 10.89 -18.80
CA ILE A 249 -21.37 11.33 -17.43
C ILE A 249 -22.87 11.62 -17.22
N ARG A 250 -23.47 12.48 -18.06
CA ARG A 250 -24.85 12.95 -17.91
C ARG A 250 -25.86 11.83 -18.05
N ASP A 251 -25.70 10.97 -19.06
CA ASP A 251 -26.72 9.99 -19.45
C ASP A 251 -26.40 8.59 -18.89
N GLY A 252 -25.18 8.37 -18.40
CA GLY A 252 -24.71 7.09 -17.86
C GLY A 252 -24.39 7.14 -16.37
N ILE A 253 -23.26 7.76 -16.00
CA ILE A 253 -22.70 7.68 -14.62
C ILE A 253 -23.61 8.35 -13.60
N LEU A 254 -24.05 9.58 -13.84
CA LEU A 254 -24.92 10.31 -12.87
C LEU A 254 -26.24 9.59 -12.63
N PRO A 255 -26.99 9.12 -13.63
CA PRO A 255 -28.18 8.32 -13.41
C PRO A 255 -27.92 6.99 -12.67
N ALA A 256 -26.79 6.33 -12.93
CA ALA A 256 -26.40 5.11 -12.20
C ALA A 256 -26.13 5.42 -10.71
N TYR A 257 -25.41 6.49 -10.41
CA TYR A 257 -25.18 6.94 -9.04
C TYR A 257 -26.50 7.31 -8.33
N GLN A 258 -27.41 8.00 -9.02
CA GLN A 258 -28.73 8.33 -8.49
C GLN A 258 -29.54 7.09 -8.14
N ARG A 259 -29.54 6.06 -9.02
CA ARG A 259 -30.20 4.76 -8.75
C ARG A 259 -29.58 4.04 -7.55
N PHE A 260 -28.25 3.97 -7.50
CA PHE A 260 -27.55 3.31 -6.40
C PHE A 260 -27.78 4.04 -5.08
N ARG A 261 -27.68 5.35 -5.08
CA ARG A 261 -27.96 6.21 -3.92
C ARG A 261 -29.40 6.03 -3.41
N ALA A 262 -30.39 6.04 -4.33
CA ALA A 262 -31.79 5.83 -3.97
C ALA A 262 -32.00 4.43 -3.35
N PHE A 263 -31.45 3.38 -3.99
CA PHE A 263 -31.48 2.03 -3.45
C PHE A 263 -30.87 1.95 -2.04
N LEU A 264 -29.68 2.52 -1.83
CA LEU A 264 -29.01 2.52 -0.52
C LEU A 264 -29.89 3.20 0.54
N LYS A 265 -30.48 4.35 0.20
CA LYS A 265 -31.26 5.14 1.15
C LYS A 265 -32.63 4.54 1.45
N ASP A 266 -33.35 4.15 0.41
CA ASP A 266 -34.77 3.85 0.50
C ASP A 266 -35.03 2.35 0.77
N ASP A 267 -34.20 1.46 0.23
CA ASP A 267 -34.38 0.00 0.35
C ASP A 267 -33.41 -0.63 1.36
N TYR A 268 -32.12 -0.25 1.32
CA TYR A 268 -31.07 -0.99 2.04
C TYR A 268 -30.85 -0.46 3.47
N LEU A 269 -30.78 0.86 3.67
CA LEU A 269 -30.53 1.48 5.00
C LEU A 269 -31.54 1.06 6.07
N PRO A 270 -32.86 0.89 5.77
CA PRO A 270 -33.82 0.42 6.75
C PRO A 270 -33.54 -0.99 7.32
N VAL A 271 -32.85 -1.84 6.56
CA VAL A 271 -32.50 -3.21 6.97
C VAL A 271 -31.03 -3.37 7.36
N ALA A 272 -30.22 -2.33 7.16
CA ALA A 272 -28.82 -2.31 7.57
C ALA A 272 -28.67 -2.48 9.09
N ARG A 273 -27.59 -3.17 9.51
CA ARG A 273 -27.36 -3.48 10.92
C ARG A 273 -26.85 -2.27 11.72
N ASP A 274 -27.19 -2.19 13.00
CA ASP A 274 -26.67 -1.17 13.91
C ASP A 274 -25.26 -1.53 14.42
N SER A 275 -24.96 -2.83 14.58
CA SER A 275 -23.64 -3.28 15.01
C SER A 275 -22.59 -3.06 13.92
N VAL A 276 -21.43 -2.51 14.29
CA VAL A 276 -20.34 -2.20 13.34
C VAL A 276 -19.37 -3.35 13.13
N GLY A 277 -19.22 -4.24 14.12
CA GLY A 277 -18.27 -5.35 14.06
C GLY A 277 -18.81 -6.59 13.32
N LEU A 278 -17.90 -7.43 12.80
CA LEU A 278 -18.23 -8.71 12.17
C LEU A 278 -18.84 -9.72 13.16
N VAL A 279 -18.52 -9.62 14.46
CA VAL A 279 -19.14 -10.46 15.50
C VAL A 279 -20.66 -10.37 15.51
N GLY A 280 -21.22 -9.26 15.04
CA GLY A 280 -22.68 -9.08 14.89
C GLY A 280 -23.26 -9.68 13.61
N LEU A 281 -22.44 -10.29 12.75
CA LEU A 281 -22.84 -10.88 11.48
C LEU A 281 -22.80 -12.41 11.57
N LYS A 282 -23.79 -13.10 11.04
CA LYS A 282 -23.78 -14.57 10.98
C LYS A 282 -22.59 -15.05 10.14
N GLY A 283 -21.69 -15.85 10.74
CA GLY A 283 -20.45 -16.30 10.11
C GLY A 283 -19.33 -15.26 10.11
N GLY A 284 -19.53 -14.10 10.73
CA GLY A 284 -18.57 -13.02 10.80
C GLY A 284 -17.31 -13.37 11.60
N ASP A 285 -17.41 -14.28 12.57
CA ASP A 285 -16.25 -14.81 13.31
C ASP A 285 -15.28 -15.58 12.41
N LYS A 286 -15.80 -16.41 11.52
CA LYS A 286 -15.00 -17.14 10.53
C LYS A 286 -14.43 -16.21 9.47
N LEU A 287 -15.24 -15.25 9.01
CA LEU A 287 -14.78 -14.25 8.07
C LEU A 287 -13.64 -13.42 8.68
N TYR A 288 -13.79 -12.97 9.93
CA TYR A 288 -12.75 -12.20 10.59
C TYR A 288 -11.46 -13.00 10.80
N ALA A 289 -11.54 -14.27 11.18
CA ALA A 289 -10.38 -15.15 11.28
C ALA A 289 -9.66 -15.31 9.92
N HIS A 290 -10.42 -15.45 8.82
CA HIS A 290 -9.85 -15.47 7.47
C HIS A 290 -9.19 -14.14 7.09
N LEU A 291 -9.81 -13.01 7.41
CA LEU A 291 -9.26 -11.68 7.11
C LEU A 291 -8.00 -11.38 7.91
N ILE A 292 -7.92 -11.80 9.19
CA ILE A 292 -6.68 -11.75 9.97
C ILE A 292 -5.56 -12.50 9.24
N GLU A 293 -5.80 -13.76 8.85
CA GLU A 293 -4.80 -14.58 8.18
C GLU A 293 -4.39 -14.01 6.82
N THR A 294 -5.34 -13.52 6.04
CA THR A 294 -5.06 -12.94 4.72
C THR A 294 -4.22 -11.66 4.83
N ASN A 295 -4.58 -10.76 5.76
CA ASN A 295 -3.90 -9.48 5.89
C ASN A 295 -2.55 -9.58 6.63
N THR A 296 -2.45 -10.43 7.66
CA THR A 296 -1.21 -10.61 8.43
C THR A 296 -0.31 -11.71 7.85
N THR A 297 -0.82 -12.53 6.96
CA THR A 297 -0.21 -13.74 6.41
C THR A 297 0.15 -14.80 7.45
N LEU A 298 -0.43 -14.71 8.63
CA LEU A 298 -0.22 -15.61 9.78
C LEU A 298 -1.58 -16.06 10.36
N PRO A 299 -1.73 -17.32 10.77
CA PRO A 299 -2.98 -17.85 11.33
C PRO A 299 -3.18 -17.44 12.79
N LEU A 300 -3.29 -16.12 13.04
CA LEU A 300 -3.38 -15.55 14.37
C LEU A 300 -4.83 -15.58 14.89
N LYS A 301 -4.98 -15.69 16.21
CA LYS A 301 -6.28 -15.53 16.87
C LYS A 301 -6.49 -14.05 17.23
N ALA A 302 -7.72 -13.58 17.06
CA ALA A 302 -8.09 -12.19 17.39
C ALA A 302 -7.74 -11.81 18.84
N GLU A 303 -7.93 -12.73 19.81
CA GLU A 303 -7.59 -12.48 21.21
C GLU A 303 -6.08 -12.28 21.41
N ASP A 304 -5.25 -13.11 20.80
CA ASP A 304 -3.78 -13.00 20.93
C ASP A 304 -3.29 -11.66 20.32
N VAL A 305 -3.89 -11.25 19.19
CA VAL A 305 -3.61 -9.95 18.55
C VAL A 305 -4.04 -8.79 19.46
N HIS A 306 -5.23 -8.88 20.06
CA HIS A 306 -5.74 -7.86 20.99
C HIS A 306 -4.80 -7.68 22.19
N GLN A 307 -4.39 -8.77 22.84
CA GLN A 307 -3.48 -8.74 23.98
C GLN A 307 -2.10 -8.21 23.60
N LEU A 308 -1.59 -8.58 22.41
CA LEU A 308 -0.37 -8.00 21.86
C LEU A 308 -0.50 -6.48 21.70
N GLY A 309 -1.63 -6.01 21.16
CA GLY A 309 -1.92 -4.58 21.01
C GLY A 309 -1.90 -3.84 22.33
N LEU A 310 -2.58 -4.35 23.36
CA LEU A 310 -2.58 -3.76 24.70
C LEU A 310 -1.16 -3.66 25.29
N LYS A 311 -0.35 -4.70 25.12
CA LYS A 311 1.05 -4.72 25.55
C LYS A 311 1.89 -3.66 24.84
N GLU A 312 1.74 -3.54 23.53
CA GLU A 312 2.49 -2.54 22.73
C GLU A 312 2.06 -1.12 23.09
N VAL A 313 0.77 -0.85 23.26
CA VAL A 313 0.26 0.45 23.73
C VAL A 313 0.89 0.82 25.08
N ALA A 314 0.90 -0.09 26.04
CA ALA A 314 1.51 0.15 27.35
C ALA A 314 3.03 0.43 27.24
N ARG A 315 3.76 -0.34 26.39
CA ARG A 315 5.19 -0.13 26.16
C ARG A 315 5.47 1.26 25.57
N ILE A 316 4.73 1.64 24.54
CA ILE A 316 4.93 2.93 23.85
C ILE A 316 4.56 4.09 24.79
N THR A 317 3.48 3.96 25.56
CA THR A 317 3.10 4.97 26.57
C THR A 317 4.24 5.21 27.56
N ALA A 318 4.90 4.13 28.02
CA ALA A 318 6.04 4.27 28.92
C ALA A 318 7.25 4.98 28.27
N GLU A 319 7.49 4.76 26.96
CA GLU A 319 8.53 5.50 26.23
C GLU A 319 8.16 6.97 26.02
N MET A 320 6.90 7.28 25.72
CA MET A 320 6.39 8.65 25.61
C MET A 320 6.56 9.44 26.92
N GLU A 321 6.27 8.81 28.06
CA GLU A 321 6.49 9.40 29.38
C GLU A 321 7.96 9.74 29.64
N LYS A 322 8.89 8.90 29.17
CA LYS A 322 10.34 9.18 29.26
C LYS A 322 10.73 10.42 28.46
N ILE A 323 10.24 10.53 27.22
CA ILE A 323 10.50 11.69 26.37
C ILE A 323 9.90 12.96 26.99
N LYS A 324 8.64 12.90 27.50
CA LYS A 324 8.00 14.00 28.20
C LYS A 324 8.86 14.48 29.38
N ALA A 325 9.37 13.55 30.18
CA ALA A 325 10.26 13.88 31.30
C ALA A 325 11.60 14.47 30.83
N GLN A 326 12.19 13.94 29.75
CA GLN A 326 13.45 14.42 29.16
C GLN A 326 13.35 15.88 28.68
N VAL A 327 12.22 16.29 28.09
CA VAL A 327 12.00 17.69 27.66
C VAL A 327 11.54 18.59 28.81
N GLY A 328 11.40 18.05 30.02
CA GLY A 328 11.07 18.82 31.24
C GLY A 328 9.60 19.22 31.38
N TYR A 329 8.69 18.65 30.59
CA TYR A 329 7.26 18.95 30.69
C TYR A 329 6.64 18.37 31.96
N LYS A 330 5.93 19.20 32.75
CA LYS A 330 5.47 18.82 34.09
C LYS A 330 4.03 18.34 34.16
N GLY A 331 3.25 18.53 33.10
CA GLY A 331 1.86 18.09 33.02
C GLY A 331 1.72 16.58 32.79
N SER A 332 0.49 16.12 32.71
CA SER A 332 0.14 14.75 32.29
C SER A 332 0.54 14.49 30.84
N LEU A 333 0.55 13.22 30.42
CA LEU A 333 0.78 12.87 29.01
C LEU A 333 -0.32 13.44 28.10
N ALA A 334 -1.57 13.45 28.54
CA ALA A 334 -2.69 14.04 27.81
C ALA A 334 -2.51 15.55 27.59
N GLU A 335 -2.06 16.29 28.60
CA GLU A 335 -1.72 17.72 28.44
C GLU A 335 -0.52 17.92 27.52
N PHE A 336 0.43 16.99 27.52
CA PHE A 336 1.57 17.02 26.62
C PHE A 336 1.15 16.77 25.16
N PHE A 337 0.17 15.91 24.92
CA PHE A 337 -0.44 15.73 23.59
C PHE A 337 -1.06 17.03 23.06
N VAL A 338 -1.82 17.73 23.92
CA VAL A 338 -2.42 19.03 23.57
C VAL A 338 -1.34 20.07 23.27
N TYR A 339 -0.31 20.14 24.12
CA TYR A 339 0.83 21.03 23.93
C TYR A 339 1.54 20.82 22.58
N LEU A 340 1.82 19.57 22.22
CA LEU A 340 2.48 19.25 20.94
C LEU A 340 1.63 19.57 19.72
N ARG A 341 0.30 19.45 19.86
CA ARG A 341 -0.64 19.75 18.77
C ARG A 341 -0.87 21.25 18.60
N ASP A 342 -1.02 21.98 19.68
CA ASP A 342 -1.57 23.34 19.68
C ASP A 342 -0.50 24.45 19.75
N ASP A 343 0.73 24.16 20.22
CA ASP A 343 1.80 25.16 20.30
C ASP A 343 2.36 25.48 18.89
N PRO A 344 2.31 26.75 18.46
CA PRO A 344 2.75 27.17 17.13
C PRO A 344 4.19 26.79 16.77
N LYS A 345 5.06 26.55 17.76
CA LYS A 345 6.46 26.15 17.49
C LYS A 345 6.58 24.78 16.83
N PHE A 346 5.54 23.95 16.93
CA PHE A 346 5.51 22.64 16.29
C PHE A 346 4.75 22.64 14.97
N GLN A 347 4.22 23.80 14.56
CA GLN A 347 3.56 23.92 13.26
C GLN A 347 4.57 24.24 12.16
N PRO A 348 4.40 23.70 10.94
CA PRO A 348 5.26 24.06 9.82
C PRO A 348 5.05 25.52 9.43
N ALA A 349 6.16 26.22 9.12
CA ALA A 349 6.13 27.65 8.79
C ALA A 349 5.41 27.93 7.46
N SER A 350 5.54 27.03 6.48
CA SER A 350 4.85 27.10 5.17
C SER A 350 4.91 25.73 4.46
N ALA A 351 4.19 25.59 3.36
CA ALA A 351 4.27 24.43 2.48
C ALA A 351 5.68 24.28 1.87
N GLU A 352 6.31 25.39 1.48
CA GLU A 352 7.70 25.42 0.96
C GLU A 352 8.69 24.96 2.02
N TRP A 353 8.52 25.41 3.26
CA TRP A 353 9.35 24.98 4.38
C TRP A 353 9.24 23.46 4.58
N MET A 354 8.02 22.89 4.55
CA MET A 354 7.82 21.43 4.65
C MET A 354 8.57 20.69 3.54
N ARG A 355 8.46 21.18 2.30
CA ARG A 355 9.16 20.61 1.15
C ARG A 355 10.69 20.60 1.36
N GLU A 356 11.25 21.75 1.72
CA GLU A 356 12.69 21.88 1.97
C GLU A 356 13.14 20.98 3.12
N GLU A 357 12.32 20.85 4.18
CA GLU A 357 12.63 19.98 5.31
C GLU A 357 12.66 18.51 4.90
N TYR A 358 11.70 18.02 4.12
CA TYR A 358 11.76 16.65 3.59
C TYR A 358 12.98 16.41 2.71
N PHE A 359 13.41 17.38 1.90
CA PHE A 359 14.68 17.25 1.16
C PHE A 359 15.90 17.23 2.09
N ARG A 360 15.90 17.99 3.18
CA ARG A 360 16.98 17.96 4.19
C ARG A 360 17.04 16.63 4.93
N ILE A 361 15.87 16.09 5.30
CA ILE A 361 15.75 14.75 5.89
C ILE A 361 16.31 13.72 4.91
N GLY A 362 15.87 13.73 3.66
CA GLY A 362 16.34 12.79 2.64
C GLY A 362 17.86 12.79 2.50
N LYS A 363 18.50 13.95 2.40
CA LYS A 363 19.96 14.05 2.32
C LYS A 363 20.68 13.46 3.54
N ARG A 364 20.10 13.59 4.74
CA ARG A 364 20.70 13.00 5.96
C ARG A 364 20.57 11.47 5.95
N VAL A 365 19.42 10.96 5.52
CA VAL A 365 19.16 9.53 5.37
C VAL A 365 20.11 8.93 4.33
N ASP A 366 20.23 9.54 3.14
CA ASP A 366 21.06 9.04 2.03
C ASP A 366 22.52 8.83 2.43
N MET A 367 23.06 9.68 3.29
CA MET A 367 24.43 9.56 3.79
C MET A 367 24.66 8.29 4.64
N ARG A 368 23.60 7.74 5.24
CA ARG A 368 23.66 6.59 6.15
C ARG A 368 23.15 5.30 5.52
N ILE A 369 22.42 5.37 4.40
CA ILE A 369 21.87 4.19 3.72
C ILE A 369 22.92 3.12 3.43
N PRO A 370 24.14 3.44 2.93
CA PRO A 370 25.15 2.41 2.66
C PRO A 370 25.66 1.65 3.90
N GLU A 371 25.43 2.18 5.10
CA GLU A 371 25.78 1.50 6.36
C GLU A 371 24.77 0.38 6.69
N GLN A 372 23.54 0.50 6.20
CA GLN A 372 22.45 -0.42 6.51
C GLN A 372 22.01 -1.29 5.31
N PHE A 373 22.27 -0.87 4.09
CA PHE A 373 21.76 -1.50 2.87
C PHE A 373 22.86 -1.72 1.83
N SER A 374 22.86 -2.91 1.22
CA SER A 374 23.72 -3.25 0.07
C SER A 374 22.97 -3.20 -1.26
N LEU A 375 21.62 -3.24 -1.24
CA LEU A 375 20.77 -3.06 -2.40
C LEU A 375 20.19 -1.65 -2.38
N LEU A 376 20.21 -0.98 -3.53
CA LEU A 376 19.67 0.38 -3.68
C LEU A 376 18.73 0.39 -4.90
N PRO A 377 17.54 1.01 -4.80
CA PRO A 377 16.66 1.17 -5.96
C PRO A 377 17.26 2.18 -6.95
N ARG A 378 16.95 1.99 -8.23
CA ARG A 378 17.32 2.89 -9.33
C ARG A 378 16.20 3.87 -9.67
N SER A 379 14.95 3.49 -9.35
CA SER A 379 13.79 4.33 -9.59
C SER A 379 13.93 5.67 -8.86
N PRO A 380 13.75 6.81 -9.55
CA PRO A 380 13.83 8.11 -8.90
C PRO A 380 12.65 8.32 -7.96
N LEU A 381 12.90 9.09 -6.88
CA LEU A 381 11.89 9.53 -5.94
C LEU A 381 11.63 11.03 -6.13
N GLU A 382 10.36 11.39 -6.29
CA GLU A 382 9.90 12.76 -6.18
C GLU A 382 9.21 13.01 -4.84
N ILE A 383 9.35 14.22 -4.31
CA ILE A 383 8.68 14.68 -3.08
C ILE A 383 7.75 15.82 -3.47
N LYS A 384 6.44 15.63 -3.32
CA LYS A 384 5.41 16.58 -3.77
C LYS A 384 4.38 16.85 -2.69
N ALA A 385 3.85 18.08 -2.67
CA ALA A 385 2.61 18.33 -1.95
C ALA A 385 1.45 17.59 -2.64
N VAL A 386 0.48 17.14 -1.83
CA VAL A 386 -0.80 16.65 -2.35
C VAL A 386 -1.48 17.76 -3.14
N GLU A 387 -2.08 17.43 -4.26
CA GLU A 387 -2.72 18.41 -5.13
C GLU A 387 -3.95 19.05 -4.43
N PRO A 388 -4.20 20.36 -4.63
CA PRO A 388 -5.25 21.11 -3.92
C PRO A 388 -6.65 20.50 -4.03
N TYR A 389 -6.95 19.80 -5.12
CA TYR A 389 -8.30 19.23 -5.34
C TYR A 389 -8.60 18.03 -4.44
N ARG A 390 -7.57 17.36 -3.86
CA ARG A 390 -7.75 16.18 -3.01
C ARG A 390 -7.14 16.31 -1.61
N GLU A 391 -6.30 17.33 -1.34
CA GLU A 391 -5.57 17.48 -0.08
C GLU A 391 -6.46 17.45 1.18
N LYS A 392 -7.72 17.92 1.07
CA LYS A 392 -8.67 17.97 2.19
C LYS A 392 -9.07 16.58 2.70
N THR A 393 -9.05 15.58 1.84
CA THR A 393 -9.52 14.21 2.14
C THR A 393 -8.39 13.18 2.20
N GLU A 394 -7.15 13.60 1.90
CA GLU A 394 -5.98 12.73 1.90
C GLU A 394 -5.31 12.67 3.28
N ALA A 395 -4.59 11.57 3.52
CA ALA A 395 -3.74 11.40 4.69
C ALA A 395 -2.62 12.45 4.79
N GLY A 396 -1.93 12.52 5.92
CA GLY A 396 -0.79 13.42 6.13
C GLY A 396 0.40 13.15 5.20
N GLY A 397 0.56 11.91 4.74
CA GLY A 397 1.52 11.49 3.74
C GLY A 397 1.10 10.20 3.07
N SER A 398 1.62 9.95 1.87
CA SER A 398 1.39 8.71 1.12
C SER A 398 2.48 8.49 0.07
N TYR A 399 2.68 7.24 -0.34
CA TYR A 399 3.57 6.91 -1.43
C TYR A 399 2.80 6.38 -2.64
N GLN A 400 3.14 6.90 -3.81
CA GLN A 400 2.68 6.38 -5.10
C GLN A 400 3.85 5.75 -5.85
N GLN A 401 3.72 4.48 -6.20
CA GLN A 401 4.79 3.75 -6.90
C GLN A 401 5.06 4.27 -8.31
N GLY A 402 6.33 4.23 -8.69
CA GLY A 402 6.79 4.51 -10.04
C GLY A 402 6.62 3.33 -10.99
N THR A 403 7.31 3.39 -12.13
CA THR A 403 7.42 2.29 -13.09
C THR A 403 8.80 1.64 -13.01
N PRO A 404 8.94 0.32 -13.32
CA PRO A 404 10.21 -0.40 -13.25
C PRO A 404 11.33 0.17 -14.14
N ASP A 405 10.94 0.83 -15.25
CA ASP A 405 11.85 1.47 -16.20
C ASP A 405 12.23 2.91 -15.82
N GLY A 406 11.66 3.43 -14.72
CA GLY A 406 11.87 4.79 -14.24
C GLY A 406 11.22 5.88 -15.09
N SER A 407 10.42 5.54 -16.10
CA SER A 407 9.72 6.53 -16.96
C SER A 407 8.67 7.35 -16.21
N ARG A 408 8.19 6.82 -15.09
CA ARG A 408 7.41 7.53 -14.08
C ARG A 408 8.09 7.32 -12.73
N PRO A 409 8.50 8.39 -12.02
CA PRO A 409 9.12 8.29 -10.70
C PRO A 409 8.14 7.78 -9.66
N GLY A 410 8.66 7.22 -8.56
CA GLY A 410 7.89 7.09 -7.33
C GLY A 410 7.67 8.46 -6.70
N VAL A 411 6.53 8.68 -6.05
CA VAL A 411 6.20 9.98 -5.47
C VAL A 411 5.83 9.81 -3.99
N PHE A 412 6.58 10.48 -3.13
CA PHE A 412 6.18 10.72 -1.76
C PHE A 412 5.34 12.00 -1.73
N TYR A 413 4.06 11.86 -1.41
CA TYR A 413 3.13 12.97 -1.21
C TYR A 413 3.09 13.36 0.26
N TYR A 414 3.21 14.66 0.56
CA TYR A 414 2.96 15.25 1.88
C TYR A 414 1.80 16.23 1.79
N ASN A 415 0.95 16.25 2.81
CA ASN A 415 -0.29 17.02 2.80
C ASN A 415 -0.09 18.40 3.45
N THR A 416 -0.43 19.46 2.71
CA THR A 416 -0.32 20.86 3.14
C THR A 416 -1.66 21.51 3.49
N TYR A 417 -2.75 20.75 3.42
CA TYR A 417 -4.06 21.25 3.84
C TYR A 417 -4.07 21.58 5.32
N ASP A 418 -4.53 22.78 5.65
CA ASP A 418 -4.60 23.30 7.03
C ASP A 418 -3.29 23.12 7.81
N LEU A 419 -2.27 23.88 7.42
CA LEU A 419 -0.93 23.81 8.04
C LEU A 419 -0.94 23.99 9.56
N LYS A 420 -1.96 24.68 10.12
CA LYS A 420 -2.10 24.85 11.57
C LYS A 420 -2.47 23.57 12.29
N SER A 421 -3.07 22.63 11.60
CA SER A 421 -3.38 21.30 12.14
C SER A 421 -2.23 20.30 11.96
N ARG A 422 -1.20 20.67 11.20
CA ARG A 422 -0.01 19.84 10.97
C ARG A 422 1.04 20.09 12.03
N THR A 423 1.77 19.05 12.39
CA THR A 423 2.87 19.16 13.36
C THR A 423 4.19 18.72 12.74
N THR A 424 5.28 19.38 13.14
CA THR A 424 6.64 19.04 12.70
C THR A 424 7.21 17.79 13.38
N PRO A 425 6.91 17.47 14.65
CA PRO A 425 7.18 16.15 15.21
C PRO A 425 6.58 15.03 14.35
N GLY A 426 7.41 14.05 13.97
CA GLY A 426 6.99 12.95 13.10
C GLY A 426 7.35 13.12 11.62
N MET A 427 7.86 14.28 11.18
CA MET A 427 8.29 14.44 9.77
C MET A 427 9.42 13.47 9.39
N GLU A 428 10.36 13.22 10.29
CA GLU A 428 11.46 12.28 10.04
C GLU A 428 10.94 10.85 9.91
N THR A 429 10.05 10.41 10.81
CA THR A 429 9.47 9.07 10.75
C THR A 429 8.58 8.87 9.53
N LEU A 430 7.79 9.88 9.14
CA LEU A 430 6.98 9.83 7.91
C LEU A 430 7.85 9.67 6.66
N TYR A 431 8.98 10.38 6.59
CA TYR A 431 9.93 10.19 5.51
C TYR A 431 10.51 8.77 5.46
N LEU A 432 10.87 8.21 6.62
CA LEU A 432 11.38 6.84 6.73
C LEU A 432 10.32 5.81 6.30
N HIS A 433 9.03 6.08 6.52
CA HIS A 433 7.91 5.23 6.14
C HIS A 433 7.61 5.27 4.63
N GLU A 434 7.38 6.47 4.10
CA GLU A 434 6.89 6.63 2.72
C GLU A 434 8.03 6.60 1.68
N ALA A 435 9.20 7.15 2.05
CA ALA A 435 10.31 7.34 1.14
C ALA A 435 11.42 6.28 1.34
N VAL A 436 12.52 6.67 1.99
CA VAL A 436 13.75 5.87 2.13
C VAL A 436 14.04 5.64 3.61
N PRO A 437 14.17 4.37 4.04
CA PRO A 437 14.15 3.13 3.29
C PRO A 437 12.78 2.42 3.24
N GLY A 438 11.66 3.13 3.41
CA GLY A 438 10.31 2.58 3.49
C GLY A 438 9.72 2.13 2.15
N HIS A 439 8.49 2.60 1.86
CA HIS A 439 7.70 2.13 0.70
C HIS A 439 8.43 2.31 -0.64
N HIS A 440 8.97 3.50 -0.92
CA HIS A 440 9.69 3.73 -2.17
C HIS A 440 10.82 2.73 -2.37
N PHE A 441 11.61 2.54 -1.35
CA PHE A 441 12.79 1.68 -1.39
C PHE A 441 12.42 0.20 -1.64
N GLN A 442 11.48 -0.32 -0.85
CA GLN A 442 11.04 -1.71 -0.91
C GLN A 442 10.33 -2.04 -2.24
N ILE A 443 9.38 -1.20 -2.65
CA ILE A 443 8.57 -1.45 -3.84
C ILE A 443 9.43 -1.35 -5.11
N SER A 444 10.30 -0.34 -5.20
CA SER A 444 11.19 -0.17 -6.33
C SER A 444 12.17 -1.34 -6.49
N LEU A 445 12.78 -1.82 -5.41
CA LEU A 445 13.66 -2.99 -5.44
C LEU A 445 12.93 -4.24 -5.97
N ALA A 446 11.69 -4.47 -5.50
CA ALA A 446 10.90 -5.60 -5.98
C ALA A 446 10.58 -5.48 -7.48
N GLN A 447 10.14 -4.30 -7.94
CA GLN A 447 9.80 -4.05 -9.34
C GLN A 447 11.01 -4.15 -10.27
N GLU A 448 12.18 -3.73 -9.84
CA GLU A 448 13.42 -3.73 -10.61
C GLU A 448 14.07 -5.11 -10.72
N ASN A 449 13.76 -6.03 -9.82
CA ASN A 449 14.35 -7.37 -9.84
C ASN A 449 13.69 -8.26 -10.89
N THR A 450 14.25 -8.28 -12.11
CA THR A 450 13.74 -9.05 -13.24
C THR A 450 13.93 -10.57 -13.11
N ALA A 451 14.68 -11.03 -12.11
CA ALA A 451 14.79 -12.47 -11.81
C ALA A 451 13.53 -13.01 -11.10
N LEU A 452 12.69 -12.12 -10.55
CA LEU A 452 11.44 -12.50 -9.94
C LEU A 452 10.31 -12.60 -10.97
N PRO A 453 9.36 -13.53 -10.80
CA PRO A 453 8.15 -13.58 -11.60
C PRO A 453 7.25 -12.35 -11.37
N ALA A 454 6.41 -12.03 -12.35
CA ALA A 454 5.59 -10.82 -12.35
C ALA A 454 4.73 -10.68 -11.06
N PHE A 455 4.14 -11.76 -10.57
CA PHE A 455 3.30 -11.74 -9.36
C PHE A 455 4.07 -11.37 -8.07
N MET A 456 5.40 -11.59 -8.02
CA MET A 456 6.25 -11.15 -6.91
C MET A 456 6.78 -9.72 -7.09
N ARG A 457 7.00 -9.30 -8.36
CA ARG A 457 7.49 -7.95 -8.68
C ARG A 457 6.41 -6.88 -8.46
N PHE A 458 5.17 -7.20 -8.82
CA PHE A 458 4.03 -6.28 -8.84
C PHE A 458 2.94 -6.63 -7.83
N GLY A 459 3.04 -7.79 -7.23
CA GLY A 459 2.19 -8.21 -6.14
C GLY A 459 2.75 -7.79 -4.79
N GLY A 460 2.00 -8.11 -3.75
CA GLY A 460 2.42 -7.87 -2.39
C GLY A 460 1.41 -8.44 -1.41
N ASN A 461 1.78 -8.41 -0.16
CA ASN A 461 0.85 -8.60 0.94
C ASN A 461 1.02 -7.44 1.93
N THR A 462 -0.08 -7.05 2.54
CA THR A 462 -0.14 -5.88 3.39
C THR A 462 0.82 -5.99 4.58
N ALA A 463 0.96 -7.19 5.17
CA ALA A 463 1.86 -7.39 6.31
C ALA A 463 3.33 -7.15 5.96
N PHE A 464 3.76 -7.50 4.74
CA PHE A 464 5.12 -7.23 4.33
C PHE A 464 5.32 -5.75 3.97
N VAL A 465 4.46 -5.19 3.13
CA VAL A 465 4.61 -3.82 2.61
C VAL A 465 4.52 -2.80 3.74
N GLU A 466 3.48 -2.87 4.56
CA GLU A 466 3.27 -1.97 5.69
C GLU A 466 4.18 -2.31 6.88
N GLY A 467 4.41 -3.61 7.09
CA GLY A 467 5.32 -4.08 8.13
C GLY A 467 6.75 -3.66 7.87
N TRP A 468 7.21 -3.67 6.60
CA TRP A 468 8.51 -3.15 6.22
C TRP A 468 8.61 -1.64 6.47
N ALA A 469 7.63 -0.84 6.02
CA ALA A 469 7.64 0.61 6.20
C ALA A 469 7.67 0.98 7.70
N LEU A 470 6.87 0.30 8.53
CA LEU A 470 6.89 0.50 9.98
C LEU A 470 8.19 -0.02 10.63
N TYR A 471 8.80 -1.09 10.09
CA TYR A 471 10.12 -1.53 10.51
C TYR A 471 11.20 -0.49 10.14
N ALA A 472 11.10 0.12 8.95
CA ALA A 472 12.03 1.17 8.50
C ALA A 472 12.06 2.37 9.45
N GLU A 473 10.91 2.75 10.03
CA GLU A 473 10.83 3.76 11.09
C GLU A 473 11.73 3.40 12.29
N THR A 474 11.84 2.12 12.66
CA THR A 474 12.68 1.68 13.78
C THR A 474 14.19 1.83 13.56
N LEU A 475 14.61 2.09 12.31
CA LEU A 475 16.00 2.34 11.96
C LEU A 475 16.43 3.80 12.19
N TRP A 476 15.56 4.62 12.78
CA TRP A 476 15.81 6.04 13.04
C TRP A 476 17.19 6.32 13.64
N LYS A 477 17.60 5.54 14.63
CA LYS A 477 18.90 5.70 15.30
C LYS A 477 20.07 5.36 14.36
N ASP A 478 19.97 4.24 13.63
CA ASP A 478 21.00 3.78 12.70
C ASP A 478 21.16 4.73 11.52
N LEU A 479 20.07 5.42 11.14
CA LEU A 479 20.03 6.40 10.07
C LEU A 479 20.26 7.85 10.55
N GLY A 480 20.53 8.07 11.84
CA GLY A 480 20.83 9.39 12.42
C GLY A 480 19.63 10.33 12.46
N MET A 481 18.41 9.77 12.55
CA MET A 481 17.15 10.50 12.67
C MET A 481 16.68 10.56 14.13
N GLU A 482 15.63 11.31 14.38
CA GLU A 482 14.96 11.44 15.69
C GLU A 482 15.93 11.79 16.85
N THR A 483 16.96 12.58 16.53
CA THR A 483 17.92 13.08 17.52
C THR A 483 17.33 14.19 18.40
N ASP A 484 16.33 14.91 17.90
CA ASP A 484 15.48 15.80 18.68
C ASP A 484 14.42 14.94 19.43
N PRO A 485 14.29 15.10 20.77
CA PRO A 485 13.26 14.39 21.52
C PRO A 485 11.84 14.58 21.00
N TYR A 486 11.53 15.72 20.41
CA TYR A 486 10.21 15.95 19.83
C TYR A 486 10.01 15.15 18.53
N GLN A 487 11.03 15.00 17.68
CA GLN A 487 10.97 14.09 16.53
C GLN A 487 10.80 12.64 16.99
N ARG A 488 11.55 12.21 18.03
CA ARG A 488 11.38 10.89 18.63
C ARG A 488 9.98 10.68 19.16
N PHE A 489 9.37 11.70 19.79
CA PHE A 489 7.98 11.61 20.24
C PHE A 489 7.02 11.47 19.07
N GLY A 490 7.26 12.15 17.97
CA GLY A 490 6.50 11.99 16.72
C GLY A 490 6.54 10.55 16.21
N GLY A 491 7.75 9.93 16.14
CA GLY A 491 7.89 8.52 15.79
C GLY A 491 7.14 7.58 16.73
N LEU A 492 7.17 7.86 18.04
CA LEU A 492 6.36 7.10 19.01
C LEU A 492 4.85 7.29 18.82
N SER A 493 4.41 8.48 18.38
CA SER A 493 2.99 8.74 18.07
C SER A 493 2.52 7.92 16.86
N ASP A 494 3.35 7.82 15.84
CA ASP A 494 3.07 6.98 14.67
C ASP A 494 3.07 5.49 15.02
N GLU A 495 4.03 5.05 15.83
CA GLU A 495 4.06 3.68 16.34
C GLU A 495 2.83 3.37 17.22
N MET A 496 2.39 4.34 18.06
CA MET A 496 1.20 4.21 18.90
C MET A 496 -0.06 4.00 18.06
N LEU A 497 -0.23 4.77 16.99
CA LEU A 497 -1.37 4.58 16.07
C LEU A 497 -1.42 3.13 15.59
N ARG A 498 -0.29 2.58 15.14
CA ARG A 498 -0.22 1.19 14.62
C ARG A 498 -0.40 0.15 15.72
N ALA A 499 -0.02 0.42 16.96
CA ALA A 499 -0.30 -0.44 18.12
C ALA A 499 -1.79 -0.42 18.50
N MET A 500 -2.41 0.76 18.53
CA MET A 500 -3.84 0.89 18.79
C MET A 500 -4.71 0.19 17.75
N ARG A 501 -4.28 0.11 16.47
CA ARG A 501 -4.96 -0.65 15.43
C ARG A 501 -5.20 -2.11 15.83
N LEU A 502 -4.22 -2.76 16.49
CA LEU A 502 -4.38 -4.14 16.97
C LEU A 502 -5.51 -4.26 18.00
N VAL A 503 -5.67 -3.26 18.86
CA VAL A 503 -6.69 -3.25 19.93
C VAL A 503 -8.06 -2.90 19.37
N VAL A 504 -8.12 -1.86 18.54
CA VAL A 504 -9.39 -1.30 18.05
C VAL A 504 -10.05 -2.20 17.02
N ASP A 505 -9.30 -2.69 16.03
CA ASP A 505 -9.82 -3.59 15.00
C ASP A 505 -10.38 -4.89 15.62
N THR A 506 -9.60 -5.54 16.49
CA THR A 506 -10.05 -6.73 17.22
C THR A 506 -11.16 -6.42 18.23
N GLY A 507 -11.14 -5.23 18.84
CA GLY A 507 -12.21 -4.73 19.71
C GLY A 507 -13.53 -4.64 18.98
N ILE A 508 -13.54 -4.07 17.79
CA ILE A 508 -14.73 -3.94 16.94
C ILE A 508 -15.20 -5.32 16.47
N HIS A 509 -14.33 -6.08 15.81
CA HIS A 509 -14.74 -7.25 15.03
C HIS A 509 -14.85 -8.54 15.82
N ALA A 510 -14.13 -8.67 16.93
CA ALA A 510 -14.18 -9.87 17.78
C ALA A 510 -14.84 -9.65 19.15
N LYS A 511 -14.80 -8.42 19.69
CA LYS A 511 -15.32 -8.11 21.03
C LYS A 511 -16.60 -7.25 21.00
N GLY A 512 -17.06 -6.84 19.82
CA GLY A 512 -18.30 -6.09 19.65
C GLY A 512 -18.26 -4.64 20.16
N TRP A 513 -17.08 -4.00 20.14
CA TRP A 513 -16.98 -2.60 20.47
C TRP A 513 -17.82 -1.75 19.52
N THR A 514 -18.50 -0.75 20.09
CA THR A 514 -19.16 0.28 19.30
C THR A 514 -18.12 1.21 18.68
N ARG A 515 -18.55 1.98 17.66
CA ARG A 515 -17.74 3.05 17.07
C ARG A 515 -17.23 4.03 18.15
N ASP A 516 -18.10 4.42 19.08
CA ASP A 516 -17.74 5.38 20.12
C ASP A 516 -16.73 4.83 21.12
N GLN A 517 -16.82 3.53 21.48
CA GLN A 517 -15.82 2.88 22.31
C GLN A 517 -14.44 2.85 21.62
N ALA A 518 -14.42 2.51 20.32
CA ALA A 518 -13.21 2.52 19.50
C ALA A 518 -12.60 3.93 19.40
N LEU A 519 -13.42 4.93 19.11
CA LEU A 519 -13.01 6.33 19.04
C LEU A 519 -12.47 6.84 20.38
N GLN A 520 -13.17 6.56 21.47
CA GLN A 520 -12.73 6.98 22.81
C GLN A 520 -11.37 6.33 23.17
N TYR A 521 -11.16 5.07 22.80
CA TYR A 521 -9.88 4.40 23.03
C TYR A 521 -8.72 5.13 22.32
N MET A 522 -8.90 5.49 21.04
CA MET A 522 -7.87 6.21 20.28
C MET A 522 -7.57 7.59 20.83
N LEU A 523 -8.61 8.36 21.16
CA LEU A 523 -8.46 9.71 21.71
C LEU A 523 -7.82 9.73 23.10
N THR A 524 -7.98 8.67 23.88
CA THR A 524 -7.42 8.59 25.24
C THR A 524 -5.93 8.22 25.22
N HIS A 525 -5.48 7.43 24.25
CA HIS A 525 -4.12 6.85 24.25
C HIS A 525 -3.15 7.54 23.29
N SER A 526 -3.59 8.56 22.53
CA SER A 526 -2.74 9.25 21.57
C SER A 526 -3.06 10.73 21.40
N ASN A 527 -2.21 11.45 20.67
CA ASN A 527 -2.41 12.84 20.29
C ASN A 527 -3.23 13.02 18.99
N ILE A 528 -3.82 11.94 18.48
CA ILE A 528 -4.59 11.98 17.23
C ILE A 528 -5.76 12.96 17.32
N GLY A 529 -5.98 13.74 16.27
CA GLY A 529 -7.16 14.61 16.16
C GLY A 529 -8.47 13.81 16.07
N LYS A 530 -9.58 14.40 16.54
CA LYS A 530 -10.89 13.71 16.51
C LYS A 530 -11.32 13.34 15.08
N ALA A 531 -11.06 14.18 14.11
CA ALA A 531 -11.39 13.91 12.71
C ALA A 531 -10.62 12.69 12.18
N ASP A 532 -9.31 12.65 12.41
CA ASP A 532 -8.45 11.55 11.97
C ASP A 532 -8.78 10.24 12.70
N ALA A 533 -9.02 10.30 14.03
CA ALA A 533 -9.46 9.13 14.80
C ALA A 533 -10.81 8.58 14.30
N THR A 534 -11.73 9.48 13.90
CA THR A 534 -13.00 9.09 13.32
C THR A 534 -12.81 8.38 11.98
N ALA A 535 -12.02 8.95 11.08
CA ALA A 535 -11.72 8.36 9.78
C ALA A 535 -11.03 6.98 9.92
N GLU A 536 -10.08 6.86 10.85
CA GLU A 536 -9.40 5.59 11.13
C GLU A 536 -10.36 4.53 11.67
N VAL A 537 -11.22 4.85 12.64
CA VAL A 537 -12.20 3.90 13.19
C VAL A 537 -13.18 3.45 12.11
N GLU A 538 -13.68 4.37 11.30
CA GLU A 538 -14.63 4.06 10.22
C GLU A 538 -13.97 3.26 9.10
N ARG A 539 -12.68 3.48 8.82
CA ARG A 539 -11.87 2.64 7.96
C ARG A 539 -11.78 1.20 8.49
N TYR A 540 -11.50 1.00 9.78
CA TYR A 540 -11.42 -0.36 10.34
C TYR A 540 -12.77 -1.08 10.26
N ILE A 541 -13.88 -0.36 10.46
CA ILE A 541 -15.23 -0.91 10.29
C ILE A 541 -15.46 -1.39 8.84
N ALA A 542 -14.99 -0.64 7.84
CA ALA A 542 -15.18 -0.94 6.43
C ALA A 542 -14.30 -2.08 5.92
N ILE A 543 -13.03 -2.14 6.37
CA ILE A 543 -12.03 -3.11 5.90
C ILE A 543 -11.40 -3.89 7.07
N PRO A 544 -12.14 -4.82 7.67
CA PRO A 544 -11.71 -5.57 8.84
C PRO A 544 -10.39 -6.31 8.66
N GLY A 545 -9.53 -6.27 9.68
CA GLY A 545 -8.26 -6.99 9.72
C GLY A 545 -7.10 -6.34 8.96
N GLN A 546 -7.36 -5.39 8.03
CA GLN A 546 -6.30 -4.72 7.27
C GLN A 546 -5.35 -3.95 8.19
N ALA A 547 -5.90 -3.25 9.17
CA ALA A 547 -5.16 -2.43 10.12
C ALA A 547 -4.16 -3.23 10.99
N LEU A 548 -4.37 -4.54 11.14
CA LEU A 548 -3.48 -5.43 11.92
C LEU A 548 -2.14 -5.66 11.25
N ALA A 549 -2.12 -5.63 9.93
CA ALA A 549 -0.97 -5.99 9.10
C ALA A 549 0.29 -5.18 9.43
N TYR A 550 0.15 -3.89 9.66
CA TYR A 550 1.24 -2.94 9.97
C TYR A 550 2.12 -3.42 11.13
N LYS A 551 1.53 -3.50 12.30
CA LYS A 551 2.28 -3.82 13.52
C LYS A 551 2.70 -5.28 13.57
N ILE A 552 1.86 -6.20 13.10
CA ILE A 552 2.20 -7.64 13.02
C ILE A 552 3.39 -7.86 12.09
N GLY A 553 3.39 -7.24 10.91
CA GLY A 553 4.50 -7.33 9.97
C GLY A 553 5.81 -6.78 10.55
N ALA A 554 5.77 -5.57 11.11
CA ALA A 554 6.95 -4.95 11.71
C ALA A 554 7.53 -5.77 12.87
N LEU A 555 6.68 -6.25 13.78
CA LEU A 555 7.11 -7.10 14.91
C LEU A 555 7.71 -8.43 14.42
N THR A 556 7.21 -8.99 13.32
CA THR A 556 7.78 -10.20 12.72
C THR A 556 9.18 -9.92 12.18
N ILE A 557 9.38 -8.84 11.42
CA ILE A 557 10.70 -8.46 10.89
C ILE A 557 11.68 -8.16 12.03
N LEU A 558 11.25 -7.43 13.08
CA LEU A 558 12.06 -7.16 14.27
C LEU A 558 12.47 -8.44 14.99
N LYS A 559 11.55 -9.40 15.16
CA LYS A 559 11.83 -10.73 15.73
C LYS A 559 12.89 -11.47 14.91
N LEU A 560 12.78 -11.44 13.59
CA LEU A 560 13.75 -12.08 12.69
C LEU A 560 15.12 -11.41 12.74
N LYS A 561 15.18 -10.07 12.81
CA LYS A 561 16.45 -9.33 13.02
C LYS A 561 17.11 -9.72 14.35
N ALA A 562 16.35 -9.69 15.43
CA ALA A 562 16.86 -10.08 16.74
C ALA A 562 17.35 -11.54 16.79
N LYS A 563 16.64 -12.46 16.13
CA LYS A 563 17.07 -13.85 15.95
C LYS A 563 18.40 -13.94 15.21
N ALA A 564 18.52 -13.26 14.08
CA ALA A 564 19.74 -13.23 13.28
C ALA A 564 20.93 -12.65 14.05
N GLN A 565 20.72 -11.53 14.75
CA GLN A 565 21.75 -10.93 15.63
C GLN A 565 22.22 -11.89 16.71
N LYS A 566 21.28 -12.57 17.37
CA LYS A 566 21.62 -13.54 18.44
C LYS A 566 22.37 -14.75 17.91
N GLU A 567 21.96 -15.31 16.76
CA GLU A 567 22.50 -16.57 16.26
C GLU A 567 23.81 -16.41 15.48
N LEU A 568 24.02 -15.27 14.81
CA LEU A 568 25.23 -14.97 14.04
C LEU A 568 26.28 -14.21 14.86
N GLY A 569 25.89 -13.54 15.95
CA GLY A 569 26.81 -12.79 16.81
C GLY A 569 27.66 -11.78 16.02
N ALA A 570 28.98 -11.90 16.09
CA ALA A 570 29.91 -11.02 15.37
C ALA A 570 29.86 -11.15 13.83
N LYS A 571 29.23 -12.18 13.30
CA LYS A 571 29.03 -12.35 11.83
C LYS A 571 27.77 -11.65 11.33
N PHE A 572 26.95 -11.09 12.21
CA PHE A 572 25.75 -10.37 11.79
C PHE A 572 26.13 -9.08 11.05
N ASP A 573 25.68 -8.96 9.82
CA ASP A 573 25.77 -7.73 9.02
C ASP A 573 24.34 -7.24 8.71
N PRO A 574 23.95 -6.01 9.13
CA PRO A 574 22.63 -5.47 8.85
C PRO A 574 22.36 -5.34 7.35
N ARG A 575 23.38 -5.08 6.53
CA ARG A 575 23.27 -4.96 5.07
C ARG A 575 22.86 -6.30 4.44
N ALA A 576 23.46 -7.38 4.92
CA ALA A 576 23.12 -8.74 4.47
C ALA A 576 21.71 -9.12 4.92
N PHE A 577 21.33 -8.79 6.17
CA PHE A 577 19.98 -9.04 6.68
C PHE A 577 18.92 -8.32 5.84
N HIS A 578 19.10 -7.01 5.60
CA HIS A 578 18.15 -6.22 4.83
C HIS A 578 18.07 -6.69 3.36
N ALA A 579 19.18 -7.13 2.78
CA ALA A 579 19.17 -7.75 1.46
C ALA A 579 18.31 -9.02 1.46
N GLN A 580 18.45 -9.90 2.47
CA GLN A 580 17.61 -11.11 2.57
C GLN A 580 16.12 -10.80 2.71
N VAL A 581 15.77 -9.70 3.38
CA VAL A 581 14.36 -9.30 3.49
C VAL A 581 13.82 -8.78 2.16
N LEU A 582 14.59 -7.98 1.40
CA LEU A 582 14.09 -7.17 0.29
C LEU A 582 14.26 -7.80 -1.10
N ASP A 583 15.27 -8.64 -1.32
CA ASP A 583 15.68 -9.10 -2.67
C ASP A 583 14.68 -10.04 -3.37
N THR A 584 13.67 -10.52 -2.66
CA THR A 584 12.65 -11.45 -3.18
C THR A 584 11.24 -10.87 -3.23
N GLY A 585 11.09 -9.54 -3.11
CA GLY A 585 9.78 -8.89 -3.09
C GLY A 585 9.03 -9.14 -1.79
N ALA A 586 7.72 -8.86 -1.78
CA ALA A 586 6.87 -8.91 -0.60
C ALA A 586 6.41 -10.35 -0.29
N LEU A 587 7.15 -11.03 0.57
CA LEU A 587 6.87 -12.42 0.98
C LEU A 587 5.76 -12.50 2.05
N PRO A 588 4.93 -13.55 2.05
CA PRO A 588 4.19 -13.92 3.25
C PRO A 588 5.12 -14.11 4.45
N MET A 589 4.71 -13.71 5.65
CA MET A 589 5.57 -13.71 6.84
C MET A 589 6.14 -15.09 7.16
N SER A 590 5.38 -16.16 6.94
CA SER A 590 5.87 -17.54 7.13
C SER A 590 6.97 -17.93 6.13
N VAL A 591 6.87 -17.46 4.88
CA VAL A 591 7.90 -17.68 3.85
C VAL A 591 9.15 -16.86 4.15
N LEU A 592 8.97 -15.60 4.60
CA LEU A 592 10.08 -14.76 5.04
C LEU A 592 10.82 -15.38 6.22
N GLU A 593 10.10 -15.90 7.23
CA GLU A 593 10.70 -16.57 8.39
C GLU A 593 11.54 -17.77 7.95
N ALA A 594 11.01 -18.65 7.08
CA ALA A 594 11.73 -19.79 6.54
C ALA A 594 12.99 -19.39 5.75
N LYS A 595 12.91 -18.33 4.95
CA LYS A 595 14.06 -17.78 4.20
C LYS A 595 15.15 -17.28 5.14
N ILE A 596 14.80 -16.48 6.13
CA ILE A 596 15.77 -15.93 7.09
C ILE A 596 16.40 -17.05 7.91
N ASP A 597 15.64 -18.07 8.29
CA ASP A 597 16.16 -19.24 9.02
C ASP A 597 17.19 -20.02 8.19
N ALA A 598 16.90 -20.23 6.90
CA ALA A 598 17.83 -20.87 5.97
C ALA A 598 19.11 -20.03 5.78
N TRP A 599 18.99 -18.72 5.65
CA TRP A 599 20.13 -17.80 5.55
C TRP A 599 20.99 -17.81 6.82
N ILE A 600 20.39 -17.72 8.00
CA ILE A 600 21.12 -17.81 9.27
C ILE A 600 21.90 -19.12 9.34
N LYS A 601 21.27 -20.25 8.98
CA LYS A 601 21.93 -21.56 9.00
C LYS A 601 23.12 -21.61 8.04
N ALA A 602 23.02 -21.03 6.86
CA ALA A 602 24.10 -21.00 5.86
C ALA A 602 25.24 -20.04 6.23
N SER A 603 24.99 -19.03 7.11
CA SER A 603 25.95 -18.01 7.53
C SER A 603 26.72 -18.34 8.81
N LYS A 604 26.32 -19.40 9.55
CA LYS A 604 27.04 -19.91 10.72
C LYS A 604 28.36 -20.56 10.34
#